data_c48ff08c524f33680311f9f79ac9a1c4
#
_entry.id   c48ff08c524f33680311f9f79ac9a1c4
#
_cell.length_a   1.000
_cell.length_b   1.000
_cell.length_c   1.000
_cell.angle_alpha   90.00
_cell.angle_beta   90.00
_cell.angle_gamma   90.00
#
_symmetry.space_group_name_H-M   'P 1'
#
loop_
_entity.id
_entity.type
_entity.pdbx_description
1 polymer ?
#
loop_
_entity_poly.entity_id
_entity_poly.type
_entity_poly.pdbx_seq_one_letter_code
_entity_poly.pdbx_strand_id
1 'polypeptide(L)'
;MHGSNFWMRYLRKDSLLLFLVLLVAGLLVERFSGDDTLLRWLGAAPPAQQQQEYVPGVANLELPAEVAHTAPLQKQVDIAAIPRPGKPVRFLMHNVQNYFVEGEVQRSPYVLKPKTRNSRDAVADIIAEAKPQIVGLIEIGGPLALQDLRQRLAARGLEFPYYRVLIRPGEDRALAVLSVHPIVQDHSQSKVKLHQQKRRKMLRGILDVTIRLDDGRLFRIVGAHLKSRVAEDAAAASALRKQEAYTLAQHIQHIARMQKGLPLLVFGDWNDGPADAAPRIVQQGLSQDAALRRLSPEDSRGEEWTLYYKRGKEYCVYDQIFVNPVLRERMRGQGGIVDIPAAAKASDHRALWCDLR
;
A
#
# COMPACT_ATOMS: atom_id res chain seq x y z
N MET A 1 -10.65 72.32 8.61
CA MET A 1 -9.90 72.48 7.34
C MET A 1 -8.50 71.93 7.54
N HIS A 2 -8.01 71.07 6.64
CA HIS A 2 -6.67 70.52 6.52
C HIS A 2 -6.21 69.46 7.55
N GLY A 3 -6.22 68.23 7.13
CA GLY A 3 -5.54 67.18 7.85
C GLY A 3 -5.75 65.77 7.37
N SER A 4 -5.63 65.53 6.07
CA SER A 4 -5.75 64.11 5.58
C SER A 4 -5.00 63.90 4.29
N ASN A 5 -3.66 63.99 4.30
CA ASN A 5 -2.88 63.52 3.14
C ASN A 5 -1.37 63.35 3.44
N PHE A 6 -1.03 62.95 4.69
CA PHE A 6 0.38 62.87 5.07
C PHE A 6 0.97 61.44 4.97
N TRP A 7 0.18 60.39 4.91
CA TRP A 7 0.65 58.99 4.99
C TRP A 7 0.90 58.28 3.67
N MET A 8 0.51 58.84 2.51
CA MET A 8 0.66 58.19 1.21
C MET A 8 1.97 58.47 0.44
N ARG A 9 2.93 59.17 1.04
CA ARG A 9 4.19 59.56 0.36
C ARG A 9 5.42 58.78 0.76
N TYR A 10 5.33 57.73 1.62
CA TYR A 10 6.50 56.98 2.11
C TYR A 10 6.43 55.47 1.93
N LEU A 11 5.50 54.93 1.14
CA LEU A 11 5.66 53.58 0.69
C LEU A 11 6.66 53.53 -0.45
N ARG A 12 7.94 53.22 -0.13
CA ARG A 12 8.95 52.92 -1.10
C ARG A 12 8.44 51.77 -2.02
N LYS A 13 8.73 51.84 -3.32
CA LYS A 13 8.36 50.78 -4.28
C LYS A 13 8.76 49.37 -3.79
N ASP A 14 9.86 49.29 -3.03
CA ASP A 14 10.39 48.07 -2.43
C ASP A 14 9.46 47.49 -1.34
N SER A 15 8.74 48.34 -0.58
CA SER A 15 7.79 47.89 0.46
C SER A 15 6.51 47.30 -0.15
N LEU A 16 6.07 47.84 -1.30
CA LEU A 16 4.91 47.31 -2.02
C LEU A 16 5.24 45.96 -2.68
N LEU A 17 6.46 45.85 -3.23
CA LEU A 17 6.96 44.59 -3.81
C LEU A 17 7.11 43.52 -2.76
N LEU A 18 7.66 43.85 -1.58
CA LEU A 18 7.79 42.92 -0.47
C LEU A 18 6.43 42.44 0.04
N PHE A 19 5.45 43.34 0.16
CA PHE A 19 4.08 43.00 0.55
C PHE A 19 3.41 42.08 -0.47
N LEU A 20 3.57 42.33 -1.78
CA LEU A 20 3.08 41.48 -2.85
C LEU A 20 3.75 40.09 -2.82
N VAL A 21 5.05 40.02 -2.61
CA VAL A 21 5.78 38.74 -2.51
C VAL A 21 5.32 37.94 -1.29
N LEU A 22 5.12 38.58 -0.15
CA LEU A 22 4.60 37.92 1.06
C LEU A 22 3.14 37.46 0.89
N LEU A 23 2.32 38.23 0.18
CA LEU A 23 0.94 37.87 -0.13
C LEU A 23 0.87 36.68 -1.07
N VAL A 24 1.69 36.66 -2.12
CA VAL A 24 1.79 35.51 -3.06
C VAL A 24 2.35 34.28 -2.34
N ALA A 25 3.36 34.44 -1.49
CA ALA A 25 3.90 33.34 -0.70
C ALA A 25 2.86 32.79 0.28
N GLY A 26 2.06 33.64 0.93
CA GLY A 26 0.95 33.26 1.80
C GLY A 26 -0.12 32.46 1.04
N LEU A 27 -0.54 32.94 -0.12
CA LEU A 27 -1.51 32.27 -0.98
C LEU A 27 -1.00 30.91 -1.49
N LEU A 28 0.30 30.81 -1.80
CA LEU A 28 0.92 29.54 -2.18
C LEU A 28 0.94 28.55 -1.00
N VAL A 29 1.28 29.02 0.20
CA VAL A 29 1.26 28.18 1.42
C VAL A 29 -0.15 27.69 1.71
N GLU A 30 -1.19 28.54 1.63
CA GLU A 30 -2.59 28.12 1.81
C GLU A 30 -3.01 27.09 0.76
N ARG A 31 -2.67 27.30 -0.50
CA ARG A 31 -2.99 26.36 -1.58
C ARG A 31 -2.37 24.98 -1.37
N PHE A 32 -1.22 24.90 -0.70
CA PHE A 32 -0.53 23.64 -0.40
C PHE A 32 -0.87 23.07 0.98
N SER A 33 -1.29 23.90 1.94
CA SER A 33 -1.65 23.44 3.29
C SER A 33 -3.12 23.07 3.45
N GLY A 34 -4.00 23.53 2.56
CA GLY A 34 -5.44 23.35 2.67
C GLY A 34 -6.07 24.19 3.78
N ASP A 35 -5.42 25.28 4.20
CA ASP A 35 -5.90 26.21 5.22
C ASP A 35 -6.35 27.52 4.56
N ASP A 36 -7.66 27.78 4.55
CA ASP A 36 -8.30 28.92 3.88
C ASP A 36 -8.29 30.21 4.71
N THR A 37 -7.45 30.29 5.73
CA THR A 37 -7.48 31.39 6.73
C THR A 37 -7.21 32.75 6.10
N LEU A 38 -6.24 32.84 5.18
CA LEU A 38 -5.90 34.11 4.52
C LEU A 38 -6.96 34.57 3.54
N LEU A 39 -7.55 33.64 2.78
CA LEU A 39 -8.65 33.93 1.83
C LEU A 39 -9.88 34.46 2.55
N ARG A 40 -10.21 33.91 3.72
CA ARG A 40 -11.29 34.40 4.59
C ARG A 40 -11.01 35.79 5.12
N TRP A 41 -9.75 36.08 5.50
CA TRP A 41 -9.36 37.40 6.00
C TRP A 41 -9.42 38.45 4.89
N LEU A 42 -9.14 38.12 3.64
CA LEU A 42 -9.23 39.01 2.48
C LEU A 42 -10.68 39.16 1.96
N GLY A 43 -11.68 38.51 2.57
CA GLY A 43 -13.08 38.58 2.17
C GLY A 43 -13.37 37.88 0.82
N ALA A 44 -12.44 37.09 0.31
CA ALA A 44 -12.65 36.27 -0.87
C ALA A 44 -13.47 35.02 -0.47
N ALA A 45 -14.54 34.74 -1.20
CA ALA A 45 -15.21 33.46 -1.07
C ALA A 45 -14.23 32.33 -1.48
N PRO A 46 -14.13 31.23 -0.73
CA PRO A 46 -13.32 30.10 -1.15
C PRO A 46 -13.79 29.68 -2.55
N PRO A 47 -12.87 29.26 -3.44
CA PRO A 47 -13.25 28.72 -4.73
C PRO A 47 -14.28 27.63 -4.47
N ALA A 48 -15.45 27.74 -5.10
CA ALA A 48 -16.48 26.72 -5.00
C ALA A 48 -15.80 25.38 -5.24
N GLN A 49 -15.82 24.51 -4.23
CA GLN A 49 -15.49 23.11 -4.44
C GLN A 49 -16.42 22.71 -5.59
N GLN A 50 -15.86 22.51 -6.76
CA GLN A 50 -16.58 21.85 -7.84
C GLN A 50 -17.05 20.53 -7.25
N GLN A 51 -18.29 20.51 -6.80
CA GLN A 51 -19.03 19.28 -6.65
C GLN A 51 -18.96 18.67 -8.05
N GLN A 52 -18.11 17.65 -8.19
CA GLN A 52 -18.12 16.83 -9.38
C GLN A 52 -19.56 16.36 -9.53
N GLU A 53 -20.23 16.91 -10.55
CA GLU A 53 -21.51 16.38 -11.01
C GLU A 53 -21.34 14.88 -11.16
N TYR A 54 -22.15 14.14 -10.42
CA TYR A 54 -22.33 12.71 -10.57
C TYR A 54 -22.67 12.44 -12.04
N VAL A 55 -21.73 11.91 -12.80
CA VAL A 55 -21.98 11.42 -14.16
C VAL A 55 -22.64 10.05 -14.00
N PRO A 56 -23.95 9.92 -14.28
CA PRO A 56 -24.63 8.63 -14.23
C PRO A 56 -24.09 7.78 -15.39
N GLY A 57 -23.33 6.74 -15.09
CA GLY A 57 -22.82 5.85 -16.12
C GLY A 57 -21.52 5.10 -15.76
N VAL A 58 -20.76 5.57 -14.77
CA VAL A 58 -19.74 4.74 -14.16
C VAL A 58 -20.45 3.90 -13.10
N ALA A 59 -20.90 2.72 -13.51
CA ALA A 59 -21.52 1.76 -12.62
C ALA A 59 -20.69 1.67 -11.35
N ASN A 60 -21.32 1.85 -10.20
CA ASN A 60 -20.86 1.30 -8.96
C ASN A 60 -20.53 -0.16 -9.26
N LEU A 61 -19.24 -0.50 -9.42
CA LEU A 61 -18.79 -1.87 -9.33
C LEU A 61 -19.05 -2.26 -7.88
N GLU A 62 -20.31 -2.64 -7.60
CA GLU A 62 -20.68 -3.29 -6.37
C GLU A 62 -19.77 -4.50 -6.26
N LEU A 63 -18.92 -4.47 -5.25
CA LEU A 63 -18.28 -5.69 -4.80
C LEU A 63 -19.41 -6.72 -4.62
N PRO A 64 -19.25 -7.97 -5.05
CA PRO A 64 -20.24 -9.00 -4.79
C PRO A 64 -20.69 -8.89 -3.34
N ALA A 65 -22.00 -8.93 -3.10
CA ALA A 65 -22.62 -8.68 -1.78
C ALA A 65 -21.97 -9.49 -0.63
N GLU A 66 -21.33 -10.61 -0.93
CA GLU A 66 -20.54 -11.43 -0.03
C GLU A 66 -19.28 -10.76 0.54
N VAL A 67 -18.76 -9.74 -0.12
CA VAL A 67 -17.56 -8.98 0.34
C VAL A 67 -17.96 -7.72 1.12
N ALA A 68 -19.20 -7.23 0.94
CA ALA A 68 -19.71 -6.02 1.57
C ALA A 68 -20.27 -6.25 2.99
N HIS A 69 -20.60 -7.47 3.37
CA HIS A 69 -21.17 -7.81 4.67
C HIS A 69 -20.26 -8.72 5.48
N THR A 70 -19.23 -8.15 6.09
CA THR A 70 -18.57 -8.79 7.22
C THR A 70 -19.39 -8.50 8.48
N ALA A 71 -20.28 -9.41 8.86
CA ALA A 71 -20.81 -9.40 10.22
C ALA A 71 -19.63 -9.49 11.20
N PRO A 72 -19.60 -8.70 12.28
CA PRO A 72 -18.56 -8.82 13.28
C PRO A 72 -18.62 -10.24 13.88
N LEU A 73 -17.57 -11.02 13.67
CA LEU A 73 -17.38 -12.29 14.37
C LEU A 73 -17.17 -11.98 15.86
N GLN A 74 -18.26 -11.88 16.62
CA GLN A 74 -18.25 -11.69 18.07
C GLN A 74 -17.96 -12.97 18.87
N LYS A 75 -17.62 -14.08 18.22
CA LYS A 75 -17.16 -15.28 18.93
C LYS A 75 -15.64 -15.37 18.80
N GLN A 76 -14.96 -15.41 19.95
CA GLN A 76 -13.59 -15.92 20.02
C GLN A 76 -13.61 -17.29 19.32
N VAL A 77 -12.92 -17.36 18.18
CA VAL A 77 -12.69 -18.63 17.49
C VAL A 77 -11.79 -19.43 18.42
N ASP A 78 -12.24 -20.58 18.85
CA ASP A 78 -11.43 -21.49 19.65
C ASP A 78 -10.29 -22.02 18.77
N ILE A 79 -9.11 -21.44 18.94
CA ILE A 79 -7.91 -21.73 18.15
C ILE A 79 -7.35 -23.13 18.49
N ALA A 80 -7.84 -23.76 19.56
CA ALA A 80 -7.36 -25.06 20.02
C ALA A 80 -7.74 -26.23 19.09
N ALA A 81 -8.75 -26.09 18.24
CA ALA A 81 -9.16 -27.10 17.28
C ALA A 81 -8.51 -26.86 15.90
N ILE A 82 -7.18 -26.89 15.81
CA ILE A 82 -6.49 -26.76 14.51
C ILE A 82 -6.53 -28.11 13.79
N PRO A 83 -7.23 -28.22 12.64
CA PRO A 83 -7.25 -29.43 11.85
C PRO A 83 -5.85 -29.81 11.35
N ARG A 84 -5.67 -31.08 10.98
CA ARG A 84 -4.44 -31.63 10.40
C ARG A 84 -3.93 -30.75 9.24
N PRO A 85 -2.60 -30.71 8.97
CA PRO A 85 -2.07 -29.85 7.92
C PRO A 85 -2.74 -30.15 6.57
N GLY A 86 -3.47 -29.17 6.07
CA GLY A 86 -4.10 -29.19 4.76
C GLY A 86 -3.10 -29.12 3.62
N LYS A 87 -3.58 -29.08 2.38
CA LYS A 87 -2.73 -28.83 1.22
C LYS A 87 -2.01 -27.49 1.38
N PRO A 88 -0.73 -27.37 0.93
CA PRO A 88 -0.05 -26.08 0.92
C PRO A 88 -0.82 -25.06 0.11
N VAL A 89 -0.91 -23.83 0.62
CA VAL A 89 -1.50 -22.68 -0.06
C VAL A 89 -0.38 -21.73 -0.43
N ARG A 90 -0.17 -21.48 -1.70
CA ARG A 90 0.87 -20.55 -2.15
C ARG A 90 0.38 -19.12 -2.07
N PHE A 91 1.13 -18.31 -1.33
CA PHE A 91 1.04 -16.86 -1.35
C PHE A 91 2.10 -16.30 -2.29
N LEU A 92 1.73 -15.32 -3.11
CA LEU A 92 2.66 -14.55 -3.95
C LEU A 92 2.47 -13.07 -3.65
N MET A 93 3.56 -12.30 -3.52
CA MET A 93 3.53 -10.85 -3.53
C MET A 93 4.24 -10.30 -4.76
N HIS A 94 3.72 -9.20 -5.31
CA HIS A 94 4.35 -8.50 -6.41
C HIS A 94 4.06 -6.98 -6.35
N ASN A 95 5.10 -6.16 -6.33
CA ASN A 95 4.98 -4.76 -6.67
C ASN A 95 4.89 -4.67 -8.20
N VAL A 96 3.73 -4.33 -8.73
CA VAL A 96 3.42 -4.35 -10.17
C VAL A 96 3.75 -3.03 -10.87
N GLN A 97 4.51 -2.16 -10.23
CA GLN A 97 5.05 -0.90 -10.78
C GLN A 97 3.99 -0.10 -11.55
N ASN A 98 3.21 0.70 -10.82
CA ASN A 98 2.22 1.59 -11.45
C ASN A 98 1.28 0.86 -12.45
N TYR A 99 0.64 -0.22 -12.00
CA TYR A 99 -0.31 -0.95 -12.86
C TYR A 99 -1.61 -0.14 -13.02
N PHE A 100 -1.59 0.82 -13.94
CA PHE A 100 -2.74 1.64 -14.31
C PHE A 100 -3.32 1.19 -15.63
N VAL A 101 -4.63 1.47 -15.81
CA VAL A 101 -5.36 1.24 -17.05
C VAL A 101 -6.03 2.52 -17.50
N GLU A 102 -6.42 2.58 -18.77
CA GLU A 102 -7.23 3.69 -19.28
C GLU A 102 -8.56 3.74 -18.56
N GLY A 103 -9.04 4.96 -18.27
CA GLY A 103 -10.28 5.18 -17.53
C GLY A 103 -10.17 5.04 -16.01
N GLU A 104 -9.02 4.66 -15.47
CA GLU A 104 -8.82 4.64 -14.00
C GLU A 104 -8.86 6.07 -13.44
N VAL A 105 -9.54 6.25 -12.32
CA VAL A 105 -9.65 7.55 -11.65
C VAL A 105 -8.30 7.95 -11.07
N GLN A 106 -7.79 9.10 -11.48
CA GLN A 106 -6.60 9.70 -10.87
C GLN A 106 -6.96 10.42 -9.58
N ARG A 107 -6.22 10.16 -8.52
CA ARG A 107 -6.45 10.65 -7.15
C ARG A 107 -5.31 11.51 -6.64
N SER A 108 -4.12 11.36 -7.24
CA SER A 108 -2.95 12.17 -6.93
C SER A 108 -2.76 13.29 -7.95
N PRO A 109 -1.98 14.34 -7.63
CA PRO A 109 -1.66 15.40 -8.58
C PRO A 109 -0.72 14.94 -9.72
N TYR A 110 -0.16 13.74 -9.62
CA TYR A 110 0.75 13.19 -10.62
C TYR A 110 -0.01 12.39 -11.67
N VAL A 111 0.18 12.75 -12.94
CA VAL A 111 -0.41 12.00 -14.05
C VAL A 111 0.37 10.70 -14.25
N LEU A 112 -0.23 9.58 -13.90
CA LEU A 112 0.32 8.26 -14.12
C LEU A 112 -0.21 7.69 -15.45
N LYS A 113 0.71 7.32 -16.34
CA LYS A 113 0.35 6.74 -17.63
C LYS A 113 -0.12 5.30 -17.46
N PRO A 114 -1.12 4.86 -18.25
CA PRO A 114 -1.51 3.47 -18.30
C PRO A 114 -0.32 2.56 -18.64
N LYS A 115 -0.23 1.43 -17.94
CA LYS A 115 0.77 0.39 -18.21
C LYS A 115 0.48 -0.26 -19.55
N THR A 116 1.52 -0.49 -20.36
CA THR A 116 1.32 -1.07 -21.70
C THR A 116 0.70 -2.45 -21.62
N ARG A 117 -0.04 -2.85 -22.67
CA ARG A 117 -0.65 -4.18 -22.75
C ARG A 117 0.38 -5.29 -22.51
N ASN A 118 1.53 -5.24 -23.20
CA ASN A 118 2.58 -6.25 -23.06
C ASN A 118 3.12 -6.33 -21.62
N SER A 119 3.24 -5.20 -20.94
CA SER A 119 3.69 -5.17 -19.54
C SER A 119 2.63 -5.74 -18.59
N ARG A 120 1.34 -5.48 -18.86
CA ARG A 120 0.22 -6.06 -18.09
C ARG A 120 0.11 -7.57 -18.31
N ASP A 121 0.30 -8.04 -19.54
CA ASP A 121 0.36 -9.46 -19.86
C ASP A 121 1.53 -10.14 -19.14
N ALA A 122 2.71 -9.51 -19.13
CA ALA A 122 3.88 -10.02 -18.41
C ALA A 122 3.66 -10.15 -16.89
N VAL A 123 2.94 -9.19 -16.26
CA VAL A 123 2.54 -9.32 -14.85
C VAL A 123 1.66 -10.55 -14.64
N ALA A 124 0.69 -10.78 -15.52
CA ALA A 124 -0.18 -11.93 -15.43
C ALA A 124 0.58 -13.26 -15.68
N ASP A 125 1.57 -13.28 -16.59
CA ASP A 125 2.44 -14.44 -16.83
C ASP A 125 3.26 -14.83 -15.59
N ILE A 126 3.82 -13.83 -14.87
CA ILE A 126 4.55 -14.06 -13.62
C ILE A 126 3.66 -14.71 -12.56
N ILE A 127 2.45 -14.18 -12.38
CA ILE A 127 1.51 -14.71 -11.40
C ILE A 127 1.07 -16.12 -11.81
N ALA A 128 0.82 -16.34 -13.10
CA ALA A 128 0.41 -17.65 -13.63
C ALA A 128 1.50 -18.71 -13.48
N GLU A 129 2.76 -18.35 -13.67
CA GLU A 129 3.91 -19.26 -13.47
C GLU A 129 3.97 -19.78 -12.03
N ALA A 130 3.80 -18.90 -11.06
CA ALA A 130 3.83 -19.28 -9.65
C ALA A 130 2.61 -20.10 -9.20
N LYS A 131 1.48 -20.03 -9.91
CA LYS A 131 0.21 -20.71 -9.58
C LYS A 131 -0.23 -20.48 -8.13
N PRO A 132 -0.32 -19.23 -7.65
CA PRO A 132 -0.68 -18.95 -6.27
C PRO A 132 -2.19 -19.10 -6.05
N GLN A 133 -2.57 -19.39 -4.80
CA GLN A 133 -3.96 -19.32 -4.33
C GLN A 133 -4.28 -17.95 -3.71
N ILE A 134 -3.26 -17.22 -3.29
CA ILE A 134 -3.40 -15.88 -2.71
C ILE A 134 -2.33 -14.97 -3.32
N VAL A 135 -2.73 -13.77 -3.76
CA VAL A 135 -1.81 -12.77 -4.34
C VAL A 135 -1.92 -11.46 -3.59
N GLY A 136 -0.80 -10.97 -3.06
CA GLY A 136 -0.64 -9.62 -2.54
C GLY A 136 -0.07 -8.70 -3.61
N LEU A 137 -0.75 -7.60 -3.91
CA LEU A 137 -0.34 -6.65 -4.95
C LEU A 137 0.01 -5.30 -4.34
N ILE A 138 1.06 -4.70 -4.85
CA ILE A 138 1.55 -3.37 -4.49
C ILE A 138 1.62 -2.53 -5.77
N GLU A 139 1.22 -1.28 -5.70
CA GLU A 139 1.14 -0.34 -6.83
C GLU A 139 0.11 -0.72 -7.91
N ILE A 140 -0.93 -1.45 -7.54
CA ILE A 140 -2.12 -1.57 -8.40
C ILE A 140 -2.87 -0.22 -8.44
N GLY A 141 -3.46 0.14 -9.56
CA GLY A 141 -4.14 1.43 -9.72
C GLY A 141 -5.40 1.55 -8.87
N GLY A 142 -6.40 0.78 -9.20
CA GLY A 142 -7.69 0.82 -8.54
C GLY A 142 -8.59 -0.31 -9.00
N PRO A 143 -9.92 -0.18 -8.90
CA PRO A 143 -10.84 -1.24 -9.27
C PRO A 143 -10.73 -1.67 -10.73
N LEU A 144 -10.58 -0.73 -11.67
CA LEU A 144 -10.44 -1.06 -13.09
C LEU A 144 -9.13 -1.79 -13.39
N ALA A 145 -8.03 -1.34 -12.80
CA ALA A 145 -6.73 -2.00 -12.92
C ALA A 145 -6.76 -3.42 -12.34
N LEU A 146 -7.41 -3.60 -11.19
CA LEU A 146 -7.57 -4.92 -10.57
C LEU A 146 -8.46 -5.84 -11.43
N GLN A 147 -9.53 -5.30 -12.02
CA GLN A 147 -10.40 -6.03 -12.92
C GLN A 147 -9.66 -6.48 -14.19
N ASP A 148 -8.89 -5.58 -14.83
CA ASP A 148 -8.06 -5.94 -16.00
C ASP A 148 -7.08 -7.07 -15.66
N LEU A 149 -6.39 -6.99 -14.53
CA LEU A 149 -5.48 -8.04 -14.10
C LEU A 149 -6.21 -9.37 -13.85
N ARG A 150 -7.35 -9.36 -13.16
CA ARG A 150 -8.15 -10.58 -12.93
C ARG A 150 -8.62 -11.22 -14.23
N GLN A 151 -9.05 -10.44 -15.22
CA GLN A 151 -9.44 -10.96 -16.54
C GLN A 151 -8.25 -11.63 -17.26
N ARG A 152 -7.05 -11.03 -17.18
CA ARG A 152 -5.83 -11.62 -17.75
C ARG A 152 -5.43 -12.92 -17.06
N LEU A 153 -5.63 -12.99 -15.74
CA LEU A 153 -5.37 -14.20 -14.95
C LEU A 153 -6.39 -15.30 -15.27
N ALA A 154 -7.68 -14.95 -15.40
CA ALA A 154 -8.73 -15.89 -15.81
C ALA A 154 -8.43 -16.49 -17.21
N ALA A 155 -7.95 -15.69 -18.16
CA ALA A 155 -7.50 -16.15 -19.47
C ALA A 155 -6.30 -17.13 -19.40
N ARG A 156 -5.62 -17.22 -18.26
CA ARG A 156 -4.52 -18.17 -17.96
C ARG A 156 -4.96 -19.30 -17.02
N GLY A 157 -6.27 -19.46 -16.80
CA GLY A 157 -6.84 -20.49 -15.95
C GLY A 157 -6.73 -20.21 -14.44
N LEU A 158 -6.46 -18.95 -14.04
CA LEU A 158 -6.40 -18.55 -12.63
C LEU A 158 -7.57 -17.63 -12.29
N GLU A 159 -8.54 -18.15 -11.57
CA GLU A 159 -9.68 -17.39 -11.10
C GLU A 159 -9.54 -17.03 -9.64
N PHE A 160 -9.74 -15.73 -9.33
CA PHE A 160 -9.72 -15.20 -7.97
C PHE A 160 -11.08 -14.56 -7.66
N PRO A 161 -12.05 -15.33 -7.14
CA PRO A 161 -13.39 -14.83 -6.85
C PRO A 161 -13.39 -13.80 -5.71
N TYR A 162 -12.47 -13.95 -4.74
CA TYR A 162 -12.39 -13.06 -3.60
C TYR A 162 -11.23 -12.09 -3.76
N TYR A 163 -11.48 -10.81 -3.47
CA TYR A 163 -10.46 -9.78 -3.56
C TYR A 163 -10.77 -8.59 -2.66
N ARG A 164 -9.71 -7.86 -2.33
CA ARG A 164 -9.79 -6.57 -1.64
C ARG A 164 -8.81 -5.60 -2.27
N VAL A 165 -9.25 -4.38 -2.56
CA VAL A 165 -8.37 -3.27 -2.93
C VAL A 165 -8.46 -2.17 -1.88
N LEU A 166 -7.31 -1.72 -1.39
CA LEU A 166 -7.21 -0.61 -0.45
C LEU A 166 -6.72 0.63 -1.17
N ILE A 167 -7.61 1.60 -1.30
CA ILE A 167 -7.34 2.89 -1.92
C ILE A 167 -7.33 3.96 -0.85
N ARG A 168 -6.27 4.76 -0.81
CA ARG A 168 -6.21 5.94 0.03
C ARG A 168 -6.59 7.19 -0.79
N PRO A 169 -7.45 8.08 -0.28
CA PRO A 169 -7.71 9.36 -0.93
C PRO A 169 -6.42 10.15 -1.16
N GLY A 170 -6.22 10.64 -2.39
CA GLY A 170 -5.02 11.37 -2.80
C GLY A 170 -3.81 10.51 -3.16
N GLU A 171 -3.96 9.18 -3.27
CA GLU A 171 -2.92 8.26 -3.71
C GLU A 171 -3.47 7.31 -4.79
N ASP A 172 -2.72 7.12 -5.84
CA ASP A 172 -3.11 6.26 -6.97
C ASP A 172 -2.57 4.83 -6.84
N ARG A 173 -1.46 4.65 -6.10
CA ARG A 173 -0.84 3.34 -5.88
C ARG A 173 -1.52 2.61 -4.74
N ALA A 174 -2.46 1.74 -5.08
CA ALA A 174 -3.20 0.95 -4.12
C ALA A 174 -2.47 -0.34 -3.72
N LEU A 175 -2.93 -0.92 -2.62
CA LEU A 175 -2.63 -2.29 -2.22
C LEU A 175 -3.83 -3.17 -2.54
N ALA A 176 -3.60 -4.42 -2.94
CA ALA A 176 -4.69 -5.37 -3.09
C ALA A 176 -4.31 -6.79 -2.67
N VAL A 177 -5.34 -7.58 -2.38
CA VAL A 177 -5.24 -9.04 -2.24
C VAL A 177 -6.25 -9.67 -3.17
N LEU A 178 -5.81 -10.71 -3.90
CA LEU A 178 -6.65 -11.65 -4.63
C LEU A 178 -6.59 -13.01 -3.92
N SER A 179 -7.69 -13.74 -3.85
CA SER A 179 -7.73 -15.05 -3.20
C SER A 179 -8.72 -15.99 -3.89
N VAL A 180 -8.36 -17.27 -3.97
CA VAL A 180 -9.30 -18.35 -4.32
C VAL A 180 -10.16 -18.74 -3.12
N HIS A 181 -9.72 -18.40 -1.89
CA HIS A 181 -10.39 -18.68 -0.65
C HIS A 181 -11.14 -17.46 -0.11
N PRO A 182 -12.25 -17.62 0.61
CA PRO A 182 -13.03 -16.51 1.13
C PRO A 182 -12.24 -15.56 2.03
N ILE A 183 -12.35 -14.25 1.76
CA ILE A 183 -11.95 -13.20 2.68
C ILE A 183 -13.09 -13.02 3.67
N VAL A 184 -12.87 -13.45 4.92
CA VAL A 184 -13.94 -13.48 5.95
C VAL A 184 -13.93 -12.29 6.89
N GLN A 185 -12.82 -11.51 6.92
CA GLN A 185 -12.72 -10.25 7.66
C GLN A 185 -11.87 -9.26 6.88
N ASP A 186 -12.26 -7.99 6.93
CA ASP A 186 -11.51 -6.86 6.39
C ASP A 186 -11.33 -5.81 7.50
N HIS A 187 -10.07 -5.63 7.91
CA HIS A 187 -9.64 -4.63 8.88
C HIS A 187 -8.76 -3.56 8.23
N SER A 188 -8.78 -3.47 6.90
CA SER A 188 -7.95 -2.54 6.13
C SER A 188 -8.25 -1.08 6.48
N GLN A 189 -7.20 -0.26 6.58
CA GLN A 189 -7.30 1.13 6.99
C GLN A 189 -6.60 2.05 6.00
N SER A 190 -7.36 2.87 5.27
CA SER A 190 -6.81 3.84 4.33
C SER A 190 -6.29 5.13 4.97
N LYS A 191 -6.74 5.45 6.20
CA LYS A 191 -6.44 6.72 6.91
C LYS A 191 -5.75 6.46 8.25
N VAL A 192 -4.60 5.79 8.24
CA VAL A 192 -3.84 5.46 9.45
C VAL A 192 -3.00 6.66 9.88
N LYS A 193 -3.19 7.14 11.10
CA LYS A 193 -2.37 8.22 11.68
C LYS A 193 -1.00 7.68 12.06
N LEU A 194 0.06 8.47 11.81
CA LEU A 194 1.41 8.09 12.21
C LEU A 194 1.57 8.11 13.73
N HIS A 195 2.39 7.20 14.24
CA HIS A 195 2.58 6.97 15.68
C HIS A 195 2.93 8.25 16.46
N GLN A 196 3.95 8.99 16.04
CA GLN A 196 4.41 10.19 16.73
C GLN A 196 3.91 11.50 16.08
N GLN A 197 3.31 11.42 14.91
CA GLN A 197 2.84 12.58 14.15
C GLN A 197 1.35 12.44 13.82
N LYS A 198 0.50 12.54 14.84
CA LYS A 198 -0.96 12.29 14.73
C LYS A 198 -1.67 13.12 13.64
N ARG A 199 -1.10 14.26 13.23
CA ARG A 199 -1.62 15.08 12.12
C ARG A 199 -1.28 14.50 10.74
N ARG A 200 -0.22 13.70 10.63
CA ARG A 200 0.19 13.01 9.39
C ARG A 200 -0.36 11.59 9.35
N LYS A 201 -0.56 11.08 8.15
CA LYS A 201 -1.09 9.72 7.92
C LYS A 201 -0.10 8.93 7.06
N MET A 202 -0.13 7.59 7.17
CA MET A 202 0.58 6.71 6.25
C MET A 202 0.15 7.01 4.81
N LEU A 203 1.11 6.94 3.88
CA LEU A 203 0.86 7.30 2.48
C LEU A 203 -0.10 6.34 1.78
N ARG A 204 -0.08 5.04 2.07
CA ARG A 204 -0.89 4.02 1.37
C ARG A 204 -1.83 3.26 2.30
N GLY A 205 -1.78 3.54 3.62
CA GLY A 205 -2.58 2.82 4.60
C GLY A 205 -2.02 1.44 4.94
N ILE A 206 -2.85 0.61 5.57
CA ILE A 206 -2.54 -0.78 5.93
C ILE A 206 -3.66 -1.65 5.38
N LEU A 207 -3.34 -2.54 4.45
CA LEU A 207 -4.24 -3.60 4.01
C LEU A 207 -4.19 -4.71 5.05
N ASP A 208 -5.35 -5.22 5.48
CA ASP A 208 -5.44 -6.20 6.55
C ASP A 208 -6.70 -7.05 6.39
N VAL A 209 -6.52 -8.31 6.00
CA VAL A 209 -7.62 -9.24 5.75
C VAL A 209 -7.37 -10.59 6.42
N THR A 210 -8.46 -11.26 6.80
CA THR A 210 -8.43 -12.66 7.27
C THR A 210 -9.05 -13.54 6.19
N ILE A 211 -8.33 -14.57 5.79
CA ILE A 211 -8.74 -15.55 4.78
C ILE A 211 -9.05 -16.88 5.49
N ARG A 212 -10.15 -17.50 5.12
CA ARG A 212 -10.53 -18.85 5.58
C ARG A 212 -10.23 -19.86 4.49
N LEU A 213 -9.32 -20.79 4.77
CA LEU A 213 -9.00 -21.88 3.87
C LEU A 213 -10.13 -22.94 3.84
N ASP A 214 -10.09 -23.82 2.84
CA ASP A 214 -11.13 -24.86 2.64
C ASP A 214 -11.24 -25.85 3.83
N ASP A 215 -10.15 -26.03 4.56
CA ASP A 215 -10.10 -26.86 5.77
C ASP A 215 -10.52 -26.10 7.05
N GLY A 216 -11.03 -24.88 6.92
CA GLY A 216 -11.50 -24.03 8.01
C GLY A 216 -10.42 -23.21 8.71
N ARG A 217 -9.12 -23.43 8.42
CA ARG A 217 -8.04 -22.64 9.02
C ARG A 217 -8.13 -21.18 8.60
N LEU A 218 -7.77 -20.30 9.54
CA LEU A 218 -7.70 -18.87 9.30
C LEU A 218 -6.25 -18.42 9.16
N PHE A 219 -6.02 -17.52 8.21
CA PHE A 219 -4.76 -16.80 8.01
C PHE A 219 -5.02 -15.31 7.97
N ARG A 220 -4.23 -14.53 8.69
CA ARG A 220 -4.27 -13.07 8.57
C ARG A 220 -3.15 -12.59 7.67
N ILE A 221 -3.48 -11.70 6.76
CA ILE A 221 -2.55 -11.14 5.78
C ILE A 221 -2.59 -9.63 5.90
N VAL A 222 -1.42 -9.04 6.17
CA VAL A 222 -1.24 -7.60 6.29
C VAL A 222 -0.30 -7.13 5.18
N GLY A 223 -0.71 -6.11 4.43
CA GLY A 223 0.07 -5.52 3.35
C GLY A 223 0.39 -4.05 3.62
N ALA A 224 1.62 -3.62 3.28
CA ALA A 224 2.05 -2.23 3.39
C ALA A 224 2.96 -1.84 2.22
N HIS A 225 2.98 -0.53 1.91
CA HIS A 225 3.94 0.06 1.00
C HIS A 225 4.44 1.37 1.62
N LEU A 226 5.67 1.37 2.10
CA LEU A 226 6.23 2.49 2.84
C LEU A 226 6.77 3.57 1.90
N LYS A 227 7.08 4.74 2.46
CA LYS A 227 7.60 5.89 1.71
C LYS A 227 8.83 5.54 0.90
N SER A 228 8.77 5.81 -0.41
CA SER A 228 9.88 5.61 -1.34
C SER A 228 11.15 6.39 -0.93
N ARG A 229 12.31 5.86 -1.28
CA ARG A 229 13.61 6.56 -1.19
C ARG A 229 13.71 7.70 -2.21
N VAL A 230 12.97 7.62 -3.31
CA VAL A 230 12.96 8.67 -4.32
C VAL A 230 12.20 9.88 -3.77
N ALA A 231 12.96 10.89 -3.34
CA ALA A 231 12.46 12.14 -2.79
C ALA A 231 13.53 13.22 -2.94
N GLU A 232 13.13 14.49 -2.97
CA GLU A 232 14.04 15.64 -2.94
C GLU A 232 14.79 15.72 -1.62
N ASP A 233 14.08 15.49 -0.51
CA ASP A 233 14.64 15.38 0.85
C ASP A 233 14.70 13.90 1.27
N ALA A 234 15.87 13.30 1.13
CA ALA A 234 16.12 11.92 1.50
C ALA A 234 16.03 11.68 3.02
N ALA A 235 16.40 12.67 3.84
CA ALA A 235 16.33 12.56 5.30
C ALA A 235 14.87 12.59 5.78
N ALA A 236 14.04 13.50 5.27
CA ALA A 236 12.61 13.54 5.57
C ALA A 236 11.89 12.27 5.08
N ALA A 237 12.24 11.74 3.90
CA ALA A 237 11.69 10.50 3.39
C ALA A 237 12.05 9.31 4.28
N SER A 238 13.30 9.22 4.74
CA SER A 238 13.75 8.19 5.68
C SER A 238 13.03 8.29 7.03
N ALA A 239 12.91 9.51 7.58
CA ALA A 239 12.19 9.74 8.83
C ALA A 239 10.72 9.33 8.72
N LEU A 240 10.04 9.69 7.62
CA LEU A 240 8.66 9.30 7.39
C LEU A 240 8.51 7.78 7.26
N ARG A 241 9.39 7.11 6.52
CA ARG A 241 9.39 5.65 6.36
C ARG A 241 9.54 4.93 7.70
N LYS A 242 10.43 5.42 8.59
CA LYS A 242 10.55 4.92 9.96
C LYS A 242 9.26 5.08 10.77
N GLN A 243 8.59 6.22 10.66
CA GLN A 243 7.31 6.46 11.35
C GLN A 243 6.20 5.54 10.82
N GLU A 244 6.15 5.30 9.52
CA GLU A 244 5.22 4.34 8.91
C GLU A 244 5.50 2.91 9.40
N ALA A 245 6.78 2.52 9.51
CA ALA A 245 7.18 1.22 10.04
C ALA A 245 6.78 1.04 11.52
N TYR A 246 6.98 2.05 12.38
CA TYR A 246 6.51 2.02 13.76
C TYR A 246 4.99 1.92 13.85
N THR A 247 4.27 2.63 12.99
CA THR A 247 2.81 2.59 12.94
C THR A 247 2.30 1.20 12.55
N LEU A 248 2.94 0.57 11.57
CA LEU A 248 2.65 -0.80 11.17
C LEU A 248 2.98 -1.80 12.30
N ALA A 249 4.15 -1.64 12.97
CA ALA A 249 4.52 -2.49 14.10
C ALA A 249 3.51 -2.40 15.26
N GLN A 250 2.92 -1.22 15.52
CA GLN A 250 1.81 -1.08 16.48
C GLN A 250 0.56 -1.84 16.06
N HIS A 251 0.22 -1.78 14.77
CA HIS A 251 -0.91 -2.52 14.22
C HIS A 251 -0.69 -4.03 14.39
N ILE A 252 0.49 -4.53 14.06
CA ILE A 252 0.88 -5.95 14.24
C ILE A 252 0.84 -6.35 15.72
N GLN A 253 1.32 -5.50 16.62
CA GLN A 253 1.24 -5.74 18.06
C GLN A 253 -0.20 -5.84 18.56
N HIS A 254 -1.10 -5.00 18.02
CA HIS A 254 -2.52 -5.11 18.33
C HIS A 254 -3.09 -6.45 17.89
N ILE A 255 -2.77 -6.92 16.68
CA ILE A 255 -3.18 -8.25 16.19
C ILE A 255 -2.66 -9.34 17.13
N ALA A 256 -1.38 -9.33 17.47
CA ALA A 256 -0.77 -10.34 18.33
C ALA A 256 -1.42 -10.43 19.72
N ARG A 257 -1.84 -9.29 20.27
CA ARG A 257 -2.57 -9.24 21.55
C ARG A 257 -3.99 -9.75 21.48
N MET A 258 -4.71 -9.36 20.42
CA MET A 258 -6.15 -9.65 20.28
C MET A 258 -6.42 -11.06 19.74
N GLN A 259 -5.49 -11.60 18.95
CA GLN A 259 -5.66 -12.87 18.25
C GLN A 259 -4.43 -13.77 18.42
N LYS A 260 -4.16 -14.14 19.68
CA LYS A 260 -3.05 -15.05 20.01
C LYS A 260 -3.19 -16.37 19.23
N GLY A 261 -2.07 -16.81 18.64
CA GLY A 261 -2.05 -18.07 17.88
C GLY A 261 -2.62 -18.02 16.46
N LEU A 262 -3.11 -16.86 15.99
CA LEU A 262 -3.52 -16.71 14.59
C LEU A 262 -2.27 -16.65 13.68
N PRO A 263 -2.15 -17.51 12.65
CA PRO A 263 -1.11 -17.39 11.64
C PRO A 263 -1.17 -16.03 10.95
N LEU A 264 -0.04 -15.30 10.93
CA LEU A 264 0.07 -13.96 10.37
C LEU A 264 1.22 -13.90 9.36
N LEU A 265 0.89 -13.42 8.18
CA LEU A 265 1.83 -13.03 7.13
C LEU A 265 1.76 -11.51 6.92
N VAL A 266 2.92 -10.86 6.87
CA VAL A 266 3.05 -9.44 6.58
C VAL A 266 3.92 -9.29 5.33
N PHE A 267 3.42 -8.63 4.30
CA PHE A 267 4.15 -8.41 3.06
C PHE A 267 4.23 -6.91 2.73
N GLY A 268 5.26 -6.52 2.03
CA GLY A 268 5.38 -5.12 1.66
C GLY A 268 6.59 -4.77 0.82
N ASP A 269 6.49 -3.64 0.13
CA ASP A 269 7.63 -2.88 -0.34
C ASP A 269 8.03 -1.90 0.78
N TRP A 270 9.13 -2.24 1.45
CA TRP A 270 9.64 -1.46 2.58
C TRP A 270 10.45 -0.25 2.15
N ASN A 271 10.85 -0.18 0.86
CA ASN A 271 11.77 0.82 0.33
C ASN A 271 13.08 0.97 1.13
N ASP A 272 13.41 -0.09 1.88
CA ASP A 272 14.61 -0.25 2.71
C ASP A 272 15.06 -1.71 2.65
N GLY A 273 16.36 -1.94 2.68
CA GLY A 273 16.94 -3.29 2.73
C GLY A 273 16.79 -3.95 4.10
N PRO A 274 17.02 -5.28 4.23
CA PRO A 274 16.78 -6.03 5.47
C PRO A 274 17.54 -5.48 6.69
N ALA A 275 18.71 -4.90 6.49
CA ALA A 275 19.55 -4.29 7.54
C ALA A 275 19.13 -2.86 7.89
N ASP A 276 18.27 -2.23 7.11
CA ASP A 276 17.82 -0.86 7.32
C ASP A 276 16.76 -0.75 8.43
N ALA A 277 16.43 0.48 8.81
CA ALA A 277 15.62 0.72 10.00
C ALA A 277 14.15 0.25 9.85
N ALA A 278 13.51 0.49 8.69
CA ALA A 278 12.08 0.20 8.55
C ALA A 278 11.77 -1.31 8.63
N PRO A 279 12.43 -2.22 7.86
CA PRO A 279 12.19 -3.65 8.00
C PRO A 279 12.54 -4.18 9.39
N ARG A 280 13.62 -3.68 10.01
CA ARG A 280 14.02 -4.10 11.37
C ARG A 280 12.99 -3.73 12.42
N ILE A 281 12.40 -2.54 12.35
CA ILE A 281 11.32 -2.11 13.26
C ILE A 281 10.13 -3.07 13.13
N VAL A 282 9.70 -3.40 11.91
CA VAL A 282 8.59 -4.32 11.66
C VAL A 282 8.94 -5.73 12.15
N GLN A 283 10.14 -6.22 11.86
CA GLN A 283 10.59 -7.56 12.23
C GLN A 283 10.70 -7.74 13.74
N GLN A 284 11.30 -6.79 14.44
CA GLN A 284 11.47 -6.85 15.88
C GLN A 284 10.14 -6.68 16.62
N GLY A 285 9.17 -5.97 16.01
CA GLY A 285 7.93 -5.63 16.67
C GLY A 285 8.15 -4.68 17.85
N LEU A 286 7.08 -4.38 18.56
CA LEU A 286 7.12 -3.56 19.79
C LEU A 286 7.06 -4.41 21.07
N SER A 287 6.95 -5.74 20.94
CA SER A 287 7.02 -6.73 22.01
C SER A 287 7.42 -8.07 21.42
N GLN A 288 7.91 -9.00 22.27
CA GLN A 288 8.29 -10.34 21.82
C GLN A 288 7.14 -11.10 21.13
N ASP A 289 5.92 -10.96 21.62
CA ASP A 289 4.72 -11.59 21.03
C ASP A 289 4.40 -11.08 19.63
N ALA A 290 4.88 -9.89 19.28
CA ALA A 290 4.68 -9.26 17.97
C ALA A 290 5.92 -9.38 17.05
N ALA A 291 6.97 -10.07 17.49
CA ALA A 291 8.16 -10.29 16.69
C ALA A 291 7.85 -11.19 15.49
N LEU A 292 8.40 -10.83 14.34
CA LEU A 292 8.23 -11.55 13.09
C LEU A 292 9.58 -12.12 12.62
N ARG A 293 9.51 -13.10 11.74
CA ARG A 293 10.66 -13.63 11.03
C ARG A 293 10.58 -13.29 9.55
N ARG A 294 11.65 -12.70 9.02
CA ARG A 294 11.78 -12.47 7.58
C ARG A 294 11.97 -13.80 6.87
N LEU A 295 11.31 -13.98 5.75
CA LEU A 295 11.63 -15.01 4.79
C LEU A 295 12.73 -14.48 3.86
N SER A 296 13.64 -15.37 3.45
CA SER A 296 14.71 -15.09 2.49
C SER A 296 14.50 -15.95 1.24
N PRO A 297 13.49 -15.61 0.39
CA PRO A 297 13.29 -16.33 -0.84
C PRO A 297 14.42 -16.02 -1.83
N GLU A 298 14.85 -17.05 -2.56
CA GLU A 298 15.91 -16.96 -3.54
C GLU A 298 15.38 -17.32 -4.92
N ASP A 299 16.05 -16.85 -5.96
CA ASP A 299 15.81 -17.25 -7.34
C ASP A 299 16.56 -18.56 -7.68
N SER A 300 16.50 -18.99 -8.94
CA SER A 300 17.18 -20.18 -9.43
C SER A 300 18.72 -20.16 -9.30
N ARG A 301 19.31 -18.99 -9.02
CA ARG A 301 20.75 -18.77 -8.86
C ARG A 301 21.17 -18.52 -7.42
N GLY A 302 20.22 -18.54 -6.47
CA GLY A 302 20.47 -18.25 -5.06
C GLY A 302 20.55 -16.75 -4.77
N GLU A 303 19.95 -15.88 -5.60
CA GLU A 303 19.94 -14.44 -5.39
C GLU A 303 18.62 -13.98 -4.74
N GLU A 304 18.71 -13.09 -3.73
CA GLU A 304 17.57 -12.56 -2.96
C GLU A 304 17.06 -11.19 -3.47
N TRP A 305 17.69 -10.54 -4.45
CA TRP A 305 17.31 -9.19 -4.84
C TRP A 305 15.90 -9.14 -5.45
N THR A 306 15.15 -8.08 -5.11
CA THR A 306 13.77 -7.89 -5.53
C THR A 306 13.56 -6.67 -6.42
N LEU A 307 14.48 -5.71 -6.40
CA LEU A 307 14.45 -4.50 -7.22
C LEU A 307 15.83 -4.22 -7.80
N TYR A 308 15.90 -3.96 -9.11
CA TYR A 308 17.07 -3.34 -9.72
C TYR A 308 16.86 -1.83 -9.83
N TYR A 309 17.50 -1.08 -8.93
CA TYR A 309 17.45 0.37 -8.93
C TYR A 309 18.37 0.96 -10.02
N LYS A 310 17.79 1.23 -11.20
CA LYS A 310 18.52 1.63 -12.41
C LYS A 310 19.41 2.85 -12.22
N ARG A 311 18.95 3.87 -11.47
CA ARG A 311 19.70 5.13 -11.26
C ARG A 311 20.97 4.93 -10.45
N GLY A 312 20.92 4.09 -9.42
CA GLY A 312 22.06 3.70 -8.58
C GLY A 312 22.85 2.51 -9.11
N LYS A 313 22.32 1.78 -10.11
CA LYS A 313 22.86 0.49 -10.59
C LYS A 313 23.02 -0.52 -9.46
N GLU A 314 22.03 -0.57 -8.55
CA GLU A 314 22.06 -1.37 -7.33
C GLU A 314 20.98 -2.44 -7.36
N TYR A 315 21.30 -3.64 -6.87
CA TYR A 315 20.36 -4.70 -6.59
C TYR A 315 19.92 -4.59 -5.13
N CYS A 316 18.61 -4.43 -4.91
CA CYS A 316 18.03 -4.14 -3.60
C CYS A 316 17.05 -5.24 -3.20
N VAL A 317 16.92 -5.49 -1.88
CA VAL A 317 15.90 -6.38 -1.29
C VAL A 317 14.87 -5.51 -0.58
N TYR A 318 14.01 -4.83 -1.35
CA TYR A 318 13.00 -3.92 -0.78
C TYR A 318 11.66 -4.59 -0.54
N ASP A 319 11.31 -5.58 -1.36
CA ASP A 319 10.13 -6.40 -1.17
C ASP A 319 10.45 -7.56 -0.24
N GLN A 320 9.72 -7.67 0.88
CA GLN A 320 10.01 -8.69 1.89
C GLN A 320 8.71 -9.24 2.47
N ILE A 321 8.75 -10.51 2.85
CA ILE A 321 7.68 -11.21 3.55
C ILE A 321 8.16 -11.52 4.96
N PHE A 322 7.31 -11.19 5.94
CA PHE A 322 7.50 -11.56 7.33
C PHE A 322 6.37 -12.47 7.79
N VAL A 323 6.67 -13.38 8.69
CA VAL A 323 5.71 -14.31 9.28
C VAL A 323 5.85 -14.35 10.80
N ASN A 324 4.74 -14.54 11.51
CA ASN A 324 4.84 -14.75 12.95
C ASN A 324 5.34 -16.18 13.26
N PRO A 325 5.78 -16.47 14.49
CA PRO A 325 6.28 -17.80 14.88
C PRO A 325 5.27 -18.91 14.58
N VAL A 326 3.98 -18.67 14.81
CA VAL A 326 2.90 -19.64 14.59
C VAL A 326 2.85 -20.09 13.13
N LEU A 327 2.95 -19.14 12.18
CA LEU A 327 2.96 -19.47 10.76
C LEU A 327 4.30 -20.09 10.36
N ARG A 328 5.42 -19.59 10.92
CA ARG A 328 6.77 -20.11 10.60
C ARG A 328 6.93 -21.59 10.90
N GLU A 329 6.39 -22.06 12.02
CA GLU A 329 6.42 -23.49 12.38
C GLU A 329 5.66 -24.38 11.40
N ARG A 330 4.68 -23.82 10.69
CA ARG A 330 3.88 -24.53 9.70
C ARG A 330 4.44 -24.45 8.28
N MET A 331 5.49 -23.67 8.06
CA MET A 331 6.10 -23.49 6.74
C MET A 331 7.26 -24.44 6.52
N ARG A 332 7.43 -24.88 5.27
CA ARG A 332 8.64 -25.54 4.81
C ARG A 332 9.39 -24.62 3.84
N GLY A 333 10.68 -24.40 4.11
CA GLY A 333 11.51 -23.52 3.28
C GLY A 333 11.25 -22.03 3.50
N GLN A 334 11.82 -21.23 2.62
CA GLN A 334 11.76 -19.75 2.61
C GLN A 334 10.88 -19.19 1.50
N GLY A 335 10.41 -20.03 0.58
CA GLY A 335 9.76 -19.61 -0.65
C GLY A 335 10.77 -19.46 -1.80
N GLY A 336 10.41 -18.64 -2.80
CA GLY A 336 11.26 -18.36 -3.95
C GLY A 336 10.90 -17.06 -4.64
N ILE A 337 11.72 -16.67 -5.59
CA ILE A 337 11.51 -15.54 -6.49
C ILE A 337 11.13 -16.10 -7.86
N VAL A 338 10.12 -15.50 -8.50
CA VAL A 338 9.73 -15.91 -9.86
C VAL A 338 10.78 -15.41 -10.86
N ASP A 339 11.45 -16.34 -11.50
CA ASP A 339 12.57 -16.08 -12.41
C ASP A 339 12.23 -16.55 -13.83
N ILE A 340 11.46 -15.73 -14.54
CA ILE A 340 11.09 -15.98 -15.94
C ILE A 340 11.42 -14.75 -16.81
N PRO A 341 11.63 -14.94 -18.14
CA PRO A 341 11.98 -13.83 -19.04
C PRO A 341 10.96 -12.69 -19.07
N ALA A 342 9.70 -12.94 -18.72
CA ALA A 342 8.66 -11.93 -18.63
C ALA A 342 8.90 -10.90 -17.50
N ALA A 343 9.69 -11.24 -16.47
CA ALA A 343 9.90 -10.40 -15.28
C ALA A 343 10.39 -8.99 -15.64
N ALA A 344 11.37 -8.87 -16.53
CA ALA A 344 11.93 -7.58 -16.93
C ALA A 344 10.94 -6.66 -17.68
N LYS A 345 9.86 -7.22 -18.25
CA LYS A 345 8.80 -6.44 -18.93
C LYS A 345 7.65 -6.10 -18.00
N ALA A 346 7.48 -6.84 -16.91
CA ALA A 346 6.36 -6.72 -16.00
C ALA A 346 6.52 -5.55 -15.03
N SER A 347 7.66 -5.50 -14.36
CA SER A 347 7.96 -4.54 -13.29
C SER A 347 9.48 -4.38 -13.15
N ASP A 348 9.93 -3.32 -12.48
CA ASP A 348 11.28 -3.20 -11.94
C ASP A 348 11.47 -4.00 -10.64
N HIS A 349 10.37 -4.51 -10.07
CA HIS A 349 10.36 -5.41 -8.94
C HIS A 349 10.12 -6.85 -9.38
N ARG A 350 10.69 -7.80 -8.64
CA ARG A 350 10.49 -9.25 -8.83
C ARG A 350 9.43 -9.77 -7.87
N ALA A 351 8.64 -10.74 -8.32
CA ALA A 351 7.61 -11.37 -7.49
C ALA A 351 8.21 -12.44 -6.57
N LEU A 352 7.78 -12.43 -5.31
CA LEU A 352 8.18 -13.40 -4.30
C LEU A 352 7.00 -14.30 -3.95
N TRP A 353 7.26 -15.57 -3.66
CA TRP A 353 6.23 -16.51 -3.21
C TRP A 353 6.70 -17.31 -1.99
N CYS A 354 5.74 -17.82 -1.22
CA CYS A 354 5.97 -18.79 -0.16
C CYS A 354 4.77 -19.73 -0.01
N ASP A 355 5.01 -20.92 0.52
CA ASP A 355 3.97 -21.93 0.74
C ASP A 355 3.55 -21.94 2.21
N LEU A 356 2.27 -21.64 2.45
CA LEU A 356 1.59 -21.65 3.74
C LEU A 356 1.00 -23.06 3.98
N ARG A 357 1.09 -23.58 5.20
CA ARG A 357 0.55 -24.92 5.56
C ARG A 357 -0.31 -24.90 6.80
#